data_09fb55b46d17ee1a7a26b0ab64eb286b
#
_entry.id   09fb55b46d17ee1a7a26b0ab64eb286b
#
_cell.length_a   1.000
_cell.length_b   1.000
_cell.length_c   1.000
_cell.angle_alpha   90.00
_cell.angle_beta   90.00
_cell.angle_gamma   90.00
#
_symmetry.space_group_name_H-M   'P 1'
#
loop_
_entity.id
_entity.type
_entity.pdbx_description
1 polymer ?
#
loop_
_entity_poly.entity_id
_entity_poly.type
_entity_poly.pdbx_seq_one_letter_code
_entity_poly.pdbx_strand_id
1 'polypeptide(L)'
;MKRMKNFRLSKPVALLGLVIGLAGTSCSDKGQQQAQQTAPSIAVMTISKTDAELETSYPAIIRGKKDVAIRPQVSGFITQVCVEEGQHVSAGQTLFIIDQVQMEAAVAQAEAAVAVARESCNSATITAKNKEKLFAKNIISEYENQLAQNSLASAKSQLAQAQAALVSAKKNLSYTVVKSPSAGYVGAIPNREGSLASPSSATPLTTVSDISEVYAYISFNEKQVLEMTEGGKITLAQAVAALPSVKLRLADGTEYQNEGKVSTVTGNIDNLTGSASVRVLFKNENGMLRSGSTGSVVFPVSKKSVILIPQNATTEIQDVKYAYVVNDSNKVVSKPIQVLSNNDGKNYVVTEGLEPGEKVAVEGVGIIVRDGVVINPVDAATKAAQAQQK
;
A
#
# COMPACT_ATOMS: atom_id res chain seq x y z
N MET A 1 -16.02 -27.50 42.57
CA MET A 1 -15.48 -28.44 43.56
C MET A 1 -14.12 -27.97 44.07
N LYS A 2 -14.01 -27.76 45.40
CA LYS A 2 -12.79 -27.61 46.23
C LYS A 2 -11.83 -26.45 45.91
N ARG A 3 -11.33 -25.63 46.81
CA ARG A 3 -11.59 -25.39 48.28
C ARG A 3 -10.92 -24.06 48.62
N MET A 4 -11.63 -23.25 49.38
CA MET A 4 -11.14 -22.10 50.16
C MET A 4 -10.05 -22.55 51.15
N LYS A 5 -9.09 -21.66 51.45
CA LYS A 5 -8.47 -21.64 52.79
C LYS A 5 -8.23 -20.20 53.25
N ASN A 6 -9.02 -19.84 54.24
CA ASN A 6 -8.82 -18.74 55.16
C ASN A 6 -7.57 -18.98 56.01
N PHE A 7 -6.89 -17.90 56.43
CA PHE A 7 -6.17 -17.90 57.70
C PHE A 7 -6.36 -16.58 58.43
N ARG A 8 -6.72 -16.75 59.70
CA ARG A 8 -7.18 -15.76 60.68
C ARG A 8 -6.05 -15.23 61.56
N LEU A 9 -6.23 -13.97 61.99
CA LEU A 9 -6.01 -13.35 63.29
C LEU A 9 -4.90 -13.85 64.26
N SER A 10 -4.14 -12.86 64.80
CA SER A 10 -4.08 -12.65 66.22
C SER A 10 -3.40 -11.34 66.62
N LYS A 11 -4.10 -10.51 67.40
CA LYS A 11 -3.56 -9.56 68.41
C LYS A 11 -3.22 -10.36 69.69
N PRO A 12 -2.46 -9.86 70.70
CA PRO A 12 -2.81 -8.70 71.53
C PRO A 12 -1.62 -7.94 72.19
N VAL A 13 -1.87 -6.69 72.67
CA VAL A 13 -1.92 -6.12 74.01
C VAL A 13 -0.63 -5.93 74.82
N ALA A 14 -0.50 -4.77 75.37
CA ALA A 14 -0.27 -4.18 76.67
C ALA A 14 0.98 -3.29 76.78
N LEU A 15 0.87 -2.08 77.15
CA LEU A 15 0.60 -1.35 78.40
C LEU A 15 1.86 -0.87 79.09
N LEU A 16 1.80 0.38 79.55
CA LEU A 16 2.44 1.03 80.69
C LEU A 16 3.74 1.78 80.53
N GLY A 17 3.67 3.06 80.91
CA GLY A 17 4.76 3.78 81.54
C GLY A 17 4.69 5.31 81.47
N LEU A 18 3.94 5.87 82.35
CA LEU A 18 3.87 7.28 82.78
C LEU A 18 5.18 7.70 83.46
N VAL A 19 5.80 8.88 83.08
CA VAL A 19 6.44 9.75 84.09
C VAL A 19 6.54 11.18 83.57
N ILE A 20 6.11 12.10 84.37
CA ILE A 20 6.06 13.57 84.35
C ILE A 20 7.45 14.18 84.50
N GLY A 21 7.72 15.27 83.86
CA GLY A 21 8.89 16.14 84.08
C GLY A 21 8.69 17.54 83.48
N LEU A 22 8.20 18.45 84.31
CA LEU A 22 8.16 19.91 84.04
C LEU A 22 9.59 20.50 84.05
N ALA A 23 9.88 21.38 83.17
CA ALA A 23 10.34 22.75 83.39
C ALA A 23 11.18 23.30 82.23
N GLY A 24 10.94 24.53 81.89
CA GLY A 24 11.91 25.33 81.18
C GLY A 24 11.37 26.21 80.07
N THR A 25 10.79 27.34 80.40
CA THR A 25 10.51 28.47 79.56
C THR A 25 11.77 29.02 78.92
N SER A 26 11.81 29.16 77.60
CA SER A 26 12.60 30.18 76.95
C SER A 26 11.94 30.62 75.65
N CYS A 27 11.31 31.77 75.66
CA CYS A 27 10.93 32.53 74.45
C CYS A 27 12.19 32.91 73.69
N SER A 28 12.35 32.42 72.50
CA SER A 28 13.19 33.02 71.49
C SER A 28 12.35 33.21 70.24
N ASP A 29 11.97 34.44 70.06
CA ASP A 29 11.38 35.02 68.88
C ASP A 29 12.40 34.87 67.75
N LYS A 30 12.24 33.83 66.92
CA LYS A 30 12.91 33.75 65.64
C LYS A 30 11.86 33.94 64.56
N GLY A 31 11.88 35.17 64.03
CA GLY A 31 11.13 35.57 62.89
C GLY A 31 11.04 34.46 61.87
N GLN A 32 9.82 34.11 61.48
CA GLN A 32 9.55 33.36 60.26
C GLN A 32 10.19 34.12 59.09
N GLN A 33 11.41 33.76 58.73
CA GLN A 33 11.90 33.99 57.39
C GLN A 33 10.97 33.19 56.48
N GLN A 34 9.93 33.86 55.94
CA GLN A 34 9.30 33.46 54.72
C GLN A 34 10.44 33.28 53.71
N ALA A 35 10.80 32.05 53.48
CA ALA A 35 11.61 31.73 52.31
C ALA A 35 10.86 32.32 51.13
N GLN A 36 11.35 33.43 50.58
CA GLN A 36 10.94 33.91 49.30
C GLN A 36 11.19 32.75 48.35
N GLN A 37 10.13 32.02 47.99
CA GLN A 37 10.16 31.06 46.90
C GLN A 37 10.55 31.85 45.68
N THR A 38 11.84 31.83 45.37
CA THR A 38 12.33 32.38 44.11
C THR A 38 11.58 31.70 43.00
N ALA A 39 10.84 32.48 42.23
CA ALA A 39 10.05 31.98 41.13
C ALA A 39 10.93 31.12 40.23
N PRO A 40 10.51 29.91 39.87
CA PRO A 40 11.31 28.97 39.09
C PRO A 40 11.67 29.60 37.72
N SER A 41 12.93 29.50 37.33
CA SER A 41 13.38 29.94 36.02
C SER A 41 12.96 28.94 34.94
N ILE A 42 12.00 29.37 34.12
CA ILE A 42 11.38 28.51 33.10
C ILE A 42 11.72 29.04 31.69
N ALA A 43 12.09 28.14 30.80
CA ALA A 43 12.30 28.47 29.40
C ALA A 43 10.98 28.89 28.74
N VAL A 44 10.99 30.02 28.09
CA VAL A 44 9.84 30.55 27.32
C VAL A 44 10.25 30.81 25.88
N MET A 45 9.29 30.65 24.98
CA MET A 45 9.45 30.94 23.55
C MET A 45 8.46 32.04 23.17
N THR A 46 8.93 33.06 22.45
CA THR A 46 8.05 34.07 21.87
C THR A 46 7.42 33.54 20.59
N ILE A 47 6.10 33.56 20.50
CA ILE A 47 5.34 33.08 19.37
C ILE A 47 5.53 34.00 18.17
N SER A 48 5.92 33.44 17.05
CA SER A 48 5.98 34.12 15.76
C SER A 48 5.30 33.28 14.67
N LYS A 49 4.82 33.92 13.65
CA LYS A 49 4.33 33.25 12.45
C LYS A 49 5.53 32.83 11.60
N THR A 50 5.59 31.54 11.25
CA THR A 50 6.62 30.98 10.39
C THR A 50 5.97 30.11 9.32
N ASP A 51 6.67 29.89 8.22
CA ASP A 51 6.26 28.90 7.24
C ASP A 51 6.65 27.53 7.75
N ALA A 52 5.76 26.56 7.67
CA ALA A 52 5.98 25.20 8.12
C ALA A 52 5.85 24.23 6.95
N GLU A 53 6.83 23.35 6.82
CA GLU A 53 6.75 22.18 5.99
C GLU A 53 6.27 21.00 6.86
N LEU A 54 5.09 20.53 6.58
CA LEU A 54 4.45 19.42 7.27
C LEU A 54 4.47 18.21 6.37
N GLU A 55 4.34 17.04 6.96
CA GLU A 55 4.21 15.79 6.24
C GLU A 55 2.86 15.16 6.53
N THR A 56 2.17 14.69 5.49
CA THR A 56 1.00 13.84 5.64
C THR A 56 1.36 12.46 5.11
N SER A 57 1.27 11.45 5.96
CA SER A 57 1.63 10.07 5.62
C SER A 57 0.38 9.24 5.40
N TYR A 58 0.34 8.51 4.29
CA TYR A 58 -0.74 7.59 3.92
C TYR A 58 -0.20 6.18 3.79
N PRO A 59 -0.79 5.18 4.49
CA PRO A 59 -0.43 3.78 4.30
C PRO A 59 -0.57 3.37 2.84
N ALA A 60 0.40 2.64 2.33
CA ALA A 60 0.47 2.25 0.93
C ALA A 60 0.77 0.77 0.76
N ILE A 61 0.15 0.17 -0.26
CA ILE A 61 0.48 -1.16 -0.77
C ILE A 61 1.21 -0.96 -2.09
N ILE A 62 2.40 -1.51 -2.19
CA ILE A 62 3.25 -1.42 -3.38
C ILE A 62 2.93 -2.60 -4.30
N ARG A 63 2.71 -2.33 -5.59
CA ARG A 63 2.52 -3.34 -6.62
C ARG A 63 3.43 -3.05 -7.79
N GLY A 64 3.85 -4.12 -8.48
CA GLY A 64 4.58 -3.99 -9.74
C GLY A 64 3.77 -3.22 -10.79
N LYS A 65 4.47 -2.67 -11.78
CA LYS A 65 3.85 -2.02 -12.93
C LYS A 65 2.83 -2.94 -13.61
N LYS A 66 3.15 -4.23 -13.64
CA LYS A 66 2.29 -5.27 -14.21
C LYS A 66 2.48 -6.56 -13.42
N ASP A 67 1.46 -6.98 -12.72
CA ASP A 67 1.38 -8.27 -12.05
C ASP A 67 0.47 -9.20 -12.87
N VAL A 68 1.03 -10.26 -13.44
CA VAL A 68 0.30 -11.20 -14.28
C VAL A 68 0.20 -12.55 -13.56
N ALA A 69 -1.01 -12.94 -13.19
CA ALA A 69 -1.29 -14.26 -12.67
C ALA A 69 -1.23 -15.30 -13.79
N ILE A 70 -0.30 -16.23 -13.69
CA ILE A 70 -0.09 -17.30 -14.66
C ILE A 70 -1.04 -18.46 -14.32
N ARG A 71 -1.95 -18.74 -15.25
CA ARG A 71 -2.94 -19.82 -15.13
C ARG A 71 -2.82 -20.75 -16.31
N PRO A 72 -2.98 -22.08 -16.12
CA PRO A 72 -3.00 -23.03 -17.22
C PRO A 72 -4.28 -22.82 -18.05
N GLN A 73 -4.22 -23.12 -19.34
CA GLN A 73 -5.38 -23.12 -20.23
C GLN A 73 -5.96 -24.52 -20.45
N VAL A 74 -5.22 -25.56 -20.04
CA VAL A 74 -5.62 -26.97 -20.07
C VAL A 74 -5.43 -27.59 -18.70
N SER A 75 -6.18 -28.66 -18.43
CA SER A 75 -6.02 -29.44 -17.21
C SER A 75 -5.04 -30.60 -17.45
N GLY A 76 -4.20 -30.86 -16.46
CA GLY A 76 -3.23 -31.97 -16.48
C GLY A 76 -2.26 -31.90 -15.32
N PHE A 77 -1.44 -32.89 -15.11
CA PHE A 77 -0.40 -32.90 -14.09
C PHE A 77 0.80 -32.06 -14.56
N ILE A 78 1.42 -31.33 -13.66
CA ILE A 78 2.68 -30.62 -13.94
C ILE A 78 3.79 -31.68 -14.03
N THR A 79 4.40 -31.78 -15.19
CA THR A 79 5.52 -32.71 -15.41
C THR A 79 6.86 -32.08 -15.11
N GLN A 80 6.96 -30.76 -15.30
CA GLN A 80 8.19 -29.99 -15.04
C GLN A 80 7.91 -28.55 -14.66
N VAL A 81 8.66 -28.08 -13.66
CA VAL A 81 8.74 -26.64 -13.29
C VAL A 81 10.09 -26.13 -13.79
N CYS A 82 10.07 -25.19 -14.76
CA CYS A 82 11.25 -24.73 -15.47
C CYS A 82 11.87 -23.44 -14.87
N VAL A 83 11.34 -22.96 -13.74
CA VAL A 83 11.76 -21.70 -13.12
C VAL A 83 11.73 -21.80 -11.60
N GLU A 84 12.48 -20.93 -10.94
CA GLU A 84 12.51 -20.80 -9.48
C GLU A 84 11.78 -19.56 -9.00
N GLU A 85 11.34 -19.58 -7.74
CA GLU A 85 10.75 -18.43 -7.08
C GLU A 85 11.76 -17.29 -6.99
N GLY A 86 11.37 -16.06 -7.35
CA GLY A 86 12.25 -14.89 -7.38
C GLY A 86 13.15 -14.79 -8.61
N GLN A 87 13.14 -15.80 -9.52
CA GLN A 87 13.90 -15.75 -10.77
C GLN A 87 13.34 -14.67 -11.71
N HIS A 88 14.24 -13.96 -12.40
CA HIS A 88 13.85 -13.08 -13.51
C HIS A 88 13.62 -13.89 -14.77
N VAL A 89 12.49 -13.66 -15.43
CA VAL A 89 12.10 -14.35 -16.68
C VAL A 89 11.81 -13.34 -17.79
N SER A 90 12.06 -13.77 -19.03
CA SER A 90 11.72 -13.01 -20.23
C SER A 90 10.33 -13.35 -20.76
N ALA A 91 9.73 -12.44 -21.54
CA ALA A 91 8.50 -12.74 -22.24
C ALA A 91 8.69 -13.95 -23.19
N GLY A 92 7.74 -14.91 -23.19
CA GLY A 92 7.80 -16.15 -23.97
C GLY A 92 8.61 -17.26 -23.33
N GLN A 93 9.33 -17.04 -22.22
CA GLN A 93 10.06 -18.08 -21.50
C GLN A 93 9.10 -19.12 -20.91
N THR A 94 9.45 -20.42 -21.05
CA THR A 94 8.68 -21.52 -20.49
C THR A 94 8.81 -21.52 -18.97
N LEU A 95 7.67 -21.60 -18.29
CA LEU A 95 7.56 -21.63 -16.84
C LEU A 95 7.20 -23.02 -16.31
N PHE A 96 6.20 -23.65 -16.95
CA PHE A 96 5.72 -24.97 -16.56
C PHE A 96 5.44 -25.81 -17.80
N ILE A 97 5.60 -27.13 -17.67
CA ILE A 97 5.17 -28.09 -18.64
C ILE A 97 4.11 -29.01 -17.99
N ILE A 98 2.96 -29.10 -18.63
CA ILE A 98 1.83 -29.96 -18.26
C ILE A 98 1.91 -31.22 -19.11
N ASP A 99 1.43 -32.35 -18.60
CA ASP A 99 1.42 -33.63 -19.30
C ASP A 99 0.85 -33.48 -20.71
N GLN A 100 1.65 -33.88 -21.71
CA GLN A 100 1.38 -33.67 -23.13
C GLN A 100 0.81 -34.94 -23.82
N VAL A 101 0.90 -36.13 -23.16
CA VAL A 101 0.63 -37.40 -23.80
C VAL A 101 -0.75 -37.47 -24.49
N GLN A 102 -1.80 -37.00 -23.81
CA GLN A 102 -3.15 -36.99 -24.40
C GLN A 102 -3.27 -36.00 -25.55
N MET A 103 -2.64 -34.82 -25.43
CA MET A 103 -2.71 -33.79 -26.46
C MET A 103 -1.90 -34.14 -27.70
N GLU A 104 -0.75 -34.79 -27.53
CA GLU A 104 0.05 -35.34 -28.63
C GLU A 104 -0.71 -36.44 -29.39
N ALA A 105 -1.36 -37.34 -28.67
CA ALA A 105 -2.22 -38.35 -29.29
C ALA A 105 -3.38 -37.72 -30.09
N ALA A 106 -4.01 -36.67 -29.56
CA ALA A 106 -5.06 -35.95 -30.27
C ALA A 106 -4.55 -35.24 -31.54
N VAL A 107 -3.34 -34.70 -31.52
CA VAL A 107 -2.70 -34.10 -32.70
C VAL A 107 -2.42 -35.21 -33.75
N ALA A 108 -1.84 -36.37 -33.35
CA ALA A 108 -1.58 -37.47 -34.27
C ALA A 108 -2.88 -37.99 -34.91
N GLN A 109 -3.97 -38.10 -34.14
CA GLN A 109 -5.27 -38.48 -34.67
C GLN A 109 -5.81 -37.47 -35.67
N ALA A 110 -5.71 -36.18 -35.38
CA ALA A 110 -6.16 -35.14 -36.30
C ALA A 110 -5.30 -35.05 -37.58
N GLU A 111 -3.99 -35.33 -37.48
CA GLU A 111 -3.09 -35.42 -38.65
C GLU A 111 -3.47 -36.57 -39.57
N ALA A 112 -3.79 -37.74 -39.00
CA ALA A 112 -4.30 -38.88 -39.77
C ALA A 112 -5.63 -38.58 -40.47
N ALA A 113 -6.56 -37.85 -39.77
CA ALA A 113 -7.82 -37.44 -40.38
C ALA A 113 -7.63 -36.48 -41.58
N VAL A 114 -6.67 -35.53 -41.45
CA VAL A 114 -6.30 -34.65 -42.57
C VAL A 114 -5.73 -35.44 -43.75
N ALA A 115 -4.89 -36.44 -43.49
CA ALA A 115 -4.33 -37.31 -44.54
C ALA A 115 -5.45 -38.03 -45.31
N VAL A 116 -6.38 -38.66 -44.61
CA VAL A 116 -7.54 -39.34 -45.23
C VAL A 116 -8.40 -38.39 -46.06
N ALA A 117 -8.74 -37.23 -45.49
CA ALA A 117 -9.56 -36.22 -46.19
C ALA A 117 -8.85 -35.63 -47.41
N ARG A 118 -7.51 -35.51 -47.34
CA ARG A 118 -6.69 -35.04 -48.46
C ARG A 118 -6.73 -36.05 -49.62
N GLU A 119 -6.57 -37.33 -49.38
CA GLU A 119 -6.61 -38.35 -50.44
C GLU A 119 -8.03 -38.47 -51.03
N SER A 120 -9.07 -38.34 -50.21
CA SER A 120 -10.46 -38.29 -50.71
C SER A 120 -10.66 -37.07 -51.64
N CYS A 121 -10.15 -35.89 -51.26
CA CYS A 121 -10.21 -34.69 -52.08
C CYS A 121 -9.42 -34.82 -53.37
N ASN A 122 -8.24 -35.48 -53.36
CA ASN A 122 -7.45 -35.77 -54.53
C ASN A 122 -8.22 -36.69 -55.50
N SER A 123 -8.84 -37.76 -55.01
CA SER A 123 -9.64 -38.68 -55.82
C SER A 123 -10.84 -37.97 -56.46
N ALA A 124 -11.58 -37.16 -55.67
CA ALA A 124 -12.67 -36.37 -56.19
C ALA A 124 -12.22 -35.33 -57.23
N THR A 125 -11.01 -34.74 -57.04
CA THR A 125 -10.42 -33.78 -57.95
C THR A 125 -10.12 -34.45 -59.32
N ILE A 126 -9.52 -35.65 -59.28
CA ILE A 126 -9.21 -36.41 -60.52
C ILE A 126 -10.52 -36.75 -61.24
N THR A 127 -11.51 -37.24 -60.50
CA THR A 127 -12.84 -37.61 -61.07
C THR A 127 -13.51 -36.37 -61.69
N ALA A 128 -13.59 -35.26 -61.00
CA ALA A 128 -14.21 -34.01 -61.51
C ALA A 128 -13.48 -33.52 -62.78
N LYS A 129 -12.14 -33.48 -62.77
CA LYS A 129 -11.35 -33.09 -63.96
C LYS A 129 -11.57 -34.01 -65.14
N ASN A 130 -11.71 -35.34 -64.93
CA ASN A 130 -11.97 -36.27 -66.02
C ASN A 130 -13.40 -36.12 -66.58
N LYS A 131 -14.40 -35.95 -65.70
CA LYS A 131 -15.79 -35.67 -66.11
C LYS A 131 -15.92 -34.32 -66.86
N GLU A 132 -15.23 -33.28 -66.42
CA GLU A 132 -15.18 -32.01 -67.10
C GLU A 132 -14.64 -32.13 -68.55
N LYS A 133 -13.54 -32.90 -68.72
CA LYS A 133 -12.98 -33.18 -70.06
C LYS A 133 -13.91 -33.96 -70.95
N LEU A 134 -14.70 -34.92 -70.43
CA LEU A 134 -15.69 -35.72 -71.15
C LEU A 134 -16.89 -34.88 -71.52
N PHE A 135 -17.35 -33.98 -70.60
CA PHE A 135 -18.41 -33.02 -70.87
C PHE A 135 -18.04 -32.04 -71.98
N ALA A 136 -16.85 -31.50 -71.96
CA ALA A 136 -16.34 -30.61 -73.03
C ALA A 136 -16.28 -31.27 -74.39
N LYS A 137 -16.28 -32.64 -74.47
CA LYS A 137 -16.39 -33.40 -75.71
C LYS A 137 -17.79 -33.92 -76.00
N ASN A 138 -18.82 -33.44 -75.25
CA ASN A 138 -20.21 -33.88 -75.35
C ASN A 138 -20.43 -35.39 -75.15
N ILE A 139 -19.57 -36.07 -74.36
CA ILE A 139 -19.66 -37.53 -74.15
C ILE A 139 -20.57 -37.83 -72.93
N ILE A 140 -20.67 -36.92 -71.98
CA ILE A 140 -21.53 -37.06 -70.75
C ILE A 140 -22.51 -35.87 -70.65
N SER A 141 -23.58 -36.06 -69.83
CA SER A 141 -24.57 -35.01 -69.55
C SER A 141 -24.02 -33.93 -68.64
N GLU A 142 -24.60 -32.75 -68.68
CA GLU A 142 -24.32 -31.63 -67.73
C GLU A 142 -24.58 -32.08 -66.28
N TYR A 143 -25.65 -32.86 -66.05
CA TYR A 143 -25.97 -33.38 -64.74
C TYR A 143 -24.84 -34.23 -64.12
N GLU A 144 -24.23 -35.13 -64.94
CA GLU A 144 -23.12 -35.97 -64.46
C GLU A 144 -21.86 -35.13 -64.11
N ASN A 145 -21.60 -34.13 -64.95
CA ASN A 145 -20.49 -33.22 -64.66
C ASN A 145 -20.75 -32.43 -63.34
N GLN A 146 -21.97 -31.88 -63.20
CA GLN A 146 -22.36 -31.15 -62.00
C GLN A 146 -22.29 -32.01 -60.74
N LEU A 147 -22.71 -33.24 -60.82
CA LEU A 147 -22.63 -34.19 -59.72
C LEU A 147 -21.17 -34.43 -59.25
N ALA A 148 -20.24 -34.57 -60.23
CA ALA A 148 -18.80 -34.69 -59.93
C ALA A 148 -18.20 -33.42 -59.30
N GLN A 149 -18.63 -32.24 -59.76
CA GLN A 149 -18.19 -30.96 -59.16
C GLN A 149 -18.76 -30.78 -57.73
N ASN A 150 -19.98 -31.16 -57.50
CA ASN A 150 -20.58 -31.15 -56.15
C ASN A 150 -19.87 -32.11 -55.18
N SER A 151 -19.46 -33.32 -55.69
CA SER A 151 -18.66 -34.29 -54.93
C SER A 151 -17.31 -33.73 -54.58
N LEU A 152 -16.63 -33.05 -55.51
CA LEU A 152 -15.38 -32.35 -55.25
C LEU A 152 -15.55 -31.22 -54.22
N ALA A 153 -16.60 -30.44 -54.33
CA ALA A 153 -16.89 -29.35 -53.37
C ALA A 153 -17.10 -29.94 -51.95
N SER A 154 -17.83 -31.06 -51.85
CA SER A 154 -18.03 -31.78 -50.56
C SER A 154 -16.69 -32.27 -50.00
N ALA A 155 -15.85 -32.91 -50.81
CA ALA A 155 -14.56 -33.41 -50.35
C ALA A 155 -13.60 -32.29 -49.92
N LYS A 156 -13.63 -31.15 -50.62
CA LYS A 156 -12.88 -29.94 -50.19
C LYS A 156 -13.36 -29.41 -48.84
N SER A 157 -14.65 -29.40 -48.62
CA SER A 157 -15.22 -28.96 -47.32
C SER A 157 -14.84 -29.90 -46.17
N GLN A 158 -14.80 -31.22 -46.42
CA GLN A 158 -14.34 -32.23 -45.47
C GLN A 158 -12.84 -32.08 -45.13
N LEU A 159 -12.02 -31.76 -46.14
CA LEU A 159 -10.61 -31.49 -45.91
C LEU A 159 -10.40 -30.22 -45.08
N ALA A 160 -11.15 -29.14 -45.38
CA ALA A 160 -11.10 -27.91 -44.60
C ALA A 160 -11.54 -28.15 -43.14
N GLN A 161 -12.56 -28.96 -42.90
CA GLN A 161 -13.01 -29.36 -41.58
C GLN A 161 -11.91 -30.12 -40.80
N ALA A 162 -11.28 -31.11 -41.44
CA ALA A 162 -10.19 -31.88 -40.83
C ALA A 162 -8.97 -30.97 -40.50
N GLN A 163 -8.64 -30.04 -41.40
CA GLN A 163 -7.56 -29.09 -41.17
C GLN A 163 -7.87 -28.15 -39.97
N ALA A 164 -9.09 -27.66 -39.84
CA ALA A 164 -9.52 -26.85 -38.70
C ALA A 164 -9.43 -27.63 -37.37
N ALA A 165 -9.81 -28.94 -37.40
CA ALA A 165 -9.66 -29.80 -36.23
C ALA A 165 -8.17 -30.01 -35.84
N LEU A 166 -7.28 -30.16 -36.81
CA LEU A 166 -5.84 -30.24 -36.56
C LEU A 166 -5.27 -28.96 -35.96
N VAL A 167 -5.69 -27.80 -36.46
CA VAL A 167 -5.27 -26.52 -35.88
C VAL A 167 -5.71 -26.41 -34.41
N SER A 168 -6.93 -26.83 -34.11
CA SER A 168 -7.45 -26.86 -32.74
C SER A 168 -6.65 -27.80 -31.83
N ALA A 169 -6.34 -29.02 -32.30
CA ALA A 169 -5.55 -29.99 -31.54
C ALA A 169 -4.13 -29.43 -31.27
N LYS A 170 -3.46 -28.87 -32.28
CA LYS A 170 -2.13 -28.26 -32.13
C LYS A 170 -2.17 -27.09 -31.16
N LYS A 171 -3.25 -26.27 -31.13
CA LYS A 171 -3.43 -25.18 -30.20
C LYS A 171 -3.55 -25.69 -28.77
N ASN A 172 -4.33 -26.74 -28.55
CA ASN A 172 -4.48 -27.37 -27.23
C ASN A 172 -3.15 -27.94 -26.73
N LEU A 173 -2.37 -28.57 -27.60
CA LEU A 173 -1.02 -29.04 -27.27
C LEU A 173 -0.11 -27.87 -26.91
N SER A 174 -0.20 -26.76 -27.63
CA SER A 174 0.61 -25.56 -27.31
C SER A 174 0.32 -24.97 -25.92
N TYR A 175 -0.88 -25.18 -25.36
CA TYR A 175 -1.27 -24.71 -24.03
C TYR A 175 -0.71 -25.58 -22.89
N THR A 176 -0.17 -26.77 -23.18
CA THR A 176 0.53 -27.58 -22.18
C THR A 176 1.87 -26.98 -21.80
N VAL A 177 2.47 -26.17 -22.66
CA VAL A 177 3.69 -25.41 -22.37
C VAL A 177 3.29 -24.01 -21.92
N VAL A 178 3.27 -23.81 -20.61
CA VAL A 178 2.89 -22.53 -20.00
C VAL A 178 4.07 -21.57 -20.06
N LYS A 179 3.89 -20.45 -20.77
CA LYS A 179 4.92 -19.43 -20.99
C LYS A 179 4.58 -18.12 -20.30
N SER A 180 5.60 -17.34 -19.97
CA SER A 180 5.40 -15.99 -19.43
C SER A 180 4.92 -15.04 -20.53
N PRO A 181 3.84 -14.29 -20.31
CA PRO A 181 3.37 -13.28 -21.26
C PRO A 181 4.18 -11.95 -21.19
N SER A 182 4.99 -11.75 -20.16
CA SER A 182 5.79 -10.55 -19.94
C SER A 182 7.12 -10.89 -19.28
N ALA A 183 8.11 -10.02 -19.43
CA ALA A 183 9.30 -10.08 -18.59
C ALA A 183 8.96 -9.65 -17.16
N GLY A 184 9.69 -10.17 -16.17
CA GLY A 184 9.48 -9.85 -14.77
C GLY A 184 10.03 -10.92 -13.82
N TYR A 185 9.71 -10.79 -12.56
CA TYR A 185 10.14 -11.72 -11.50
C TYR A 185 9.01 -12.70 -11.17
N VAL A 186 9.38 -13.97 -11.02
CA VAL A 186 8.48 -15.05 -10.65
C VAL A 186 8.15 -14.93 -9.16
N GLY A 187 6.87 -14.93 -8.83
CA GLY A 187 6.37 -14.99 -7.45
C GLY A 187 6.44 -16.40 -6.86
N ALA A 188 5.63 -16.63 -5.83
CA ALA A 188 5.52 -17.97 -5.22
C ALA A 188 4.98 -18.99 -6.21
N ILE A 189 5.47 -20.24 -6.11
CA ILE A 189 5.06 -21.39 -6.91
C ILE A 189 4.40 -22.42 -5.97
N PRO A 190 3.09 -22.30 -5.70
CA PRO A 190 2.40 -23.19 -4.78
C PRO A 190 2.26 -24.62 -5.31
N ASN A 191 2.26 -24.78 -6.64
CA ASN A 191 2.08 -26.07 -7.29
C ASN A 191 3.44 -26.62 -7.76
N ARG A 192 3.81 -27.80 -7.28
CA ARG A 192 5.04 -28.50 -7.61
C ARG A 192 4.81 -29.54 -8.70
N GLU A 193 5.88 -30.15 -9.19
CA GLU A 193 5.81 -31.31 -10.09
C GLU A 193 4.92 -32.40 -9.49
N GLY A 194 4.09 -33.03 -10.32
CA GLY A 194 3.06 -33.95 -9.90
C GLY A 194 1.75 -33.34 -9.41
N SER A 195 1.66 -32.03 -9.23
CA SER A 195 0.41 -31.34 -8.87
C SER A 195 -0.54 -31.24 -10.07
N LEU A 196 -1.84 -31.34 -9.83
CA LEU A 196 -2.85 -31.12 -10.87
C LEU A 196 -3.02 -29.61 -11.14
N ALA A 197 -2.75 -29.20 -12.36
CA ALA A 197 -3.03 -27.87 -12.87
C ALA A 197 -4.41 -27.83 -13.53
N SER A 198 -5.21 -26.80 -13.26
CA SER A 198 -6.53 -26.62 -13.87
C SER A 198 -6.86 -25.14 -14.09
N PRO A 199 -7.50 -24.77 -15.21
CA PRO A 199 -7.98 -23.41 -15.46
C PRO A 199 -8.93 -22.88 -14.38
N SER A 200 -9.67 -23.75 -13.73
CA SER A 200 -10.64 -23.43 -12.66
C SER A 200 -10.03 -23.35 -11.27
N SER A 201 -8.72 -23.56 -11.11
CA SER A 201 -8.04 -23.43 -9.81
C SER A 201 -8.20 -22.03 -9.25
N ALA A 202 -8.52 -21.90 -7.96
CA ALA A 202 -8.62 -20.63 -7.27
C ALA A 202 -7.28 -19.88 -7.27
N THR A 203 -6.17 -20.62 -7.06
CA THR A 203 -4.81 -20.06 -7.04
C THR A 203 -4.15 -20.19 -8.42
N PRO A 204 -3.40 -19.19 -8.89
CA PRO A 204 -2.59 -19.30 -10.10
C PRO A 204 -1.39 -20.23 -9.87
N LEU A 205 -0.75 -20.67 -10.95
CA LEU A 205 0.51 -21.45 -10.88
C LEU A 205 1.65 -20.61 -10.30
N THR A 206 1.70 -19.36 -10.68
CA THR A 206 2.58 -18.31 -10.15
C THR A 206 2.08 -16.94 -10.60
N THR A 207 2.75 -15.90 -10.16
CA THR A 207 2.55 -14.53 -10.67
C THR A 207 3.89 -14.03 -11.21
N VAL A 208 3.89 -13.43 -12.39
CA VAL A 208 5.06 -12.75 -12.93
C VAL A 208 4.84 -11.25 -12.78
N SER A 209 5.75 -10.59 -12.04
CA SER A 209 5.67 -9.17 -11.70
C SER A 209 6.77 -8.38 -12.40
N ASP A 210 6.38 -7.42 -13.23
CA ASP A 210 7.29 -6.39 -13.72
C ASP A 210 7.43 -5.31 -12.64
N ILE A 211 8.60 -5.26 -12.04
CA ILE A 211 8.93 -4.32 -10.97
C ILE A 211 9.93 -3.24 -11.39
N SER A 212 10.12 -3.02 -12.69
CA SER A 212 10.95 -1.91 -13.20
C SER A 212 10.46 -0.55 -12.74
N GLU A 213 9.15 -0.40 -12.66
CA GLU A 213 8.43 0.67 -12.00
C GLU A 213 7.39 0.04 -11.07
N VAL A 214 7.09 0.72 -9.99
CA VAL A 214 6.07 0.25 -9.04
C VAL A 214 5.03 1.32 -8.78
N TYR A 215 3.84 0.87 -8.47
CA TYR A 215 2.76 1.73 -8.03
C TYR A 215 2.50 1.53 -6.54
N ALA A 216 2.58 2.61 -5.78
CA ALA A 216 2.08 2.66 -4.41
C ALA A 216 0.60 3.06 -4.44
N TYR A 217 -0.25 2.20 -3.92
CA TYR A 217 -1.69 2.42 -3.81
C TYR A 217 -2.01 2.94 -2.42
N ILE A 218 -2.58 4.13 -2.35
CA ILE A 218 -3.09 4.76 -1.14
C ILE A 218 -4.57 5.06 -1.29
N SER A 219 -5.26 5.34 -0.20
CA SER A 219 -6.68 5.68 -0.20
C SER A 219 -6.89 7.10 0.30
N PHE A 220 -7.62 7.91 -0.47
CA PHE A 220 -8.14 9.20 -0.05
C PHE A 220 -9.62 9.07 0.27
N ASN A 221 -10.06 9.64 1.39
CA ASN A 221 -11.48 9.73 1.67
C ASN A 221 -12.17 10.78 0.77
N GLU A 222 -13.49 10.71 0.67
CA GLU A 222 -14.26 11.61 -0.18
C GLU A 222 -14.03 13.09 0.14
N LYS A 223 -13.90 13.45 1.42
CA LYS A 223 -13.59 14.81 1.84
C LYS A 223 -12.27 15.32 1.25
N GLN A 224 -11.23 14.49 1.27
CA GLN A 224 -9.92 14.83 0.71
C GLN A 224 -9.99 15.02 -0.81
N VAL A 225 -10.78 14.19 -1.50
CA VAL A 225 -10.99 14.33 -2.96
C VAL A 225 -11.72 15.64 -3.28
N LEU A 226 -12.74 15.99 -2.50
CA LEU A 226 -13.46 17.26 -2.64
C LEU A 226 -12.57 18.48 -2.35
N GLU A 227 -11.76 18.42 -1.29
CA GLU A 227 -10.79 19.46 -0.97
C GLU A 227 -9.77 19.64 -2.08
N MET A 228 -9.24 18.52 -2.64
CA MET A 228 -8.28 18.55 -3.73
C MET A 228 -8.86 19.13 -5.03
N THR A 229 -10.16 18.97 -5.27
CA THR A 229 -10.86 19.52 -6.44
C THR A 229 -11.50 20.90 -6.16
N GLU A 230 -11.15 21.54 -5.04
CA GLU A 230 -11.72 22.83 -4.59
C GLU A 230 -13.25 22.82 -4.58
N GLY A 231 -13.85 21.73 -4.12
CA GLY A 231 -15.30 21.55 -4.15
C GLY A 231 -15.87 21.36 -5.57
N GLY A 232 -15.08 20.83 -6.49
CA GLY A 232 -15.48 20.57 -7.88
C GLY A 232 -15.22 21.70 -8.87
N LYS A 233 -14.46 22.74 -8.46
CA LYS A 233 -14.09 23.86 -9.35
C LYS A 233 -13.04 23.48 -10.38
N ILE A 234 -12.15 22.56 -10.03
CA ILE A 234 -11.13 22.02 -10.93
C ILE A 234 -11.39 20.55 -11.16
N THR A 235 -10.96 20.06 -12.32
CA THR A 235 -11.09 18.63 -12.64
C THR A 235 -10.08 17.82 -11.83
N LEU A 236 -10.40 16.55 -11.56
CA LEU A 236 -9.52 15.63 -10.85
C LEU A 236 -8.15 15.51 -11.53
N ALA A 237 -8.11 15.52 -12.87
CA ALA A 237 -6.86 15.47 -13.64
C ALA A 237 -5.97 16.72 -13.41
N GLN A 238 -6.59 17.90 -13.35
CA GLN A 238 -5.88 19.15 -13.05
C GLN A 238 -5.37 19.15 -11.60
N ALA A 239 -6.20 18.67 -10.66
CA ALA A 239 -5.81 18.54 -9.26
C ALA A 239 -4.60 17.60 -9.09
N VAL A 240 -4.63 16.43 -9.74
CA VAL A 240 -3.52 15.45 -9.73
C VAL A 240 -2.24 16.05 -10.32
N ALA A 241 -2.34 16.78 -11.43
CA ALA A 241 -1.18 17.40 -12.08
C ALA A 241 -0.53 18.51 -11.22
N ALA A 242 -1.30 19.13 -10.32
CA ALA A 242 -0.82 20.16 -9.41
C ALA A 242 -0.18 19.60 -8.13
N LEU A 243 -0.32 18.29 -7.85
CA LEU A 243 0.27 17.69 -6.66
C LEU A 243 1.80 17.70 -6.74
N PRO A 244 2.49 17.96 -5.62
CA PRO A 244 3.93 17.88 -5.56
C PRO A 244 4.43 16.45 -5.71
N SER A 245 5.74 16.29 -5.95
CA SER A 245 6.41 14.99 -5.78
C SER A 245 6.26 14.51 -4.34
N VAL A 246 6.18 13.20 -4.17
CA VAL A 246 5.95 12.57 -2.87
C VAL A 246 7.09 11.61 -2.56
N LYS A 247 7.33 11.38 -1.29
CA LYS A 247 8.32 10.42 -0.82
C LYS A 247 7.64 9.11 -0.45
N LEU A 248 8.39 8.01 -0.52
CA LEU A 248 7.96 6.71 -0.02
C LEU A 248 8.80 6.36 1.22
N ARG A 249 8.13 6.11 2.32
CA ARG A 249 8.72 5.57 3.54
C ARG A 249 8.43 4.08 3.59
N LEU A 250 9.49 3.28 3.67
CA LEU A 250 9.42 1.82 3.70
C LEU A 250 8.91 1.32 5.06
N ALA A 251 8.64 0.02 5.15
CA ALA A 251 8.11 -0.61 6.37
C ALA A 251 9.08 -0.53 7.57
N ASP A 252 10.38 -0.38 7.34
CA ASP A 252 11.42 -0.17 8.36
C ASP A 252 11.58 1.30 8.79
N GLY A 253 10.81 2.21 8.19
CA GLY A 253 10.86 3.64 8.46
C GLY A 253 11.88 4.41 7.60
N THR A 254 12.69 3.74 6.78
CA THR A 254 13.64 4.40 5.88
C THR A 254 12.92 5.08 4.71
N GLU A 255 13.45 6.20 4.22
CA GLU A 255 12.95 6.87 3.03
C GLU A 255 13.56 6.25 1.78
N TYR A 256 12.70 5.97 0.79
CA TYR A 256 13.14 5.52 -0.53
C TYR A 256 13.80 6.67 -1.30
N GLN A 257 14.89 6.38 -2.01
CA GLN A 257 15.72 7.41 -2.65
C GLN A 257 15.02 8.19 -3.76
N ASN A 258 14.14 7.51 -4.53
CA ASN A 258 13.46 8.13 -5.65
C ASN A 258 12.13 8.72 -5.20
N GLU A 259 11.86 9.96 -5.60
CA GLU A 259 10.55 10.57 -5.41
C GLU A 259 9.54 9.97 -6.37
N GLY A 260 8.29 9.89 -5.92
CA GLY A 260 7.15 9.45 -6.71
C GLY A 260 6.28 10.59 -7.19
N LYS A 261 5.51 10.30 -8.25
CA LYS A 261 4.48 11.21 -8.73
C LYS A 261 3.11 10.54 -8.70
N VAL A 262 2.11 11.27 -8.27
CA VAL A 262 0.72 10.81 -8.36
C VAL A 262 0.37 10.64 -9.83
N SER A 263 0.05 9.41 -10.21
CA SER A 263 -0.28 9.05 -11.59
C SER A 263 -1.77 9.20 -11.87
N THR A 264 -2.60 8.70 -10.95
CA THR A 264 -4.06 8.68 -11.14
C THR A 264 -4.75 8.62 -9.79
N VAL A 265 -5.93 9.21 -9.74
CA VAL A 265 -6.93 9.00 -8.69
C VAL A 265 -8.15 8.36 -9.36
N THR A 266 -8.71 7.30 -8.78
CA THR A 266 -9.89 6.66 -9.36
C THR A 266 -11.08 7.62 -9.34
N GLY A 267 -11.82 7.65 -10.44
CA GLY A 267 -13.04 8.47 -10.55
C GLY A 267 -14.23 7.93 -9.74
N ASN A 268 -14.12 6.67 -9.27
CA ASN A 268 -15.15 6.03 -8.46
C ASN A 268 -14.71 5.99 -7.00
N ILE A 269 -15.64 6.30 -6.11
CA ILE A 269 -15.48 6.10 -4.67
C ILE A 269 -16.00 4.69 -4.36
N ASP A 270 -15.18 3.91 -3.66
CA ASP A 270 -15.60 2.61 -3.14
C ASP A 270 -16.67 2.82 -2.08
N ASN A 271 -17.87 2.28 -2.31
CA ASN A 271 -19.03 2.47 -1.45
C ASN A 271 -18.93 1.74 -0.10
N LEU A 272 -18.02 0.79 0.06
CA LEU A 272 -17.77 0.09 1.32
C LEU A 272 -16.84 0.88 2.23
N THR A 273 -15.86 1.57 1.65
CA THR A 273 -14.82 2.28 2.40
C THR A 273 -14.96 3.80 2.35
N GLY A 274 -15.83 4.34 1.46
CA GLY A 274 -15.99 5.78 1.24
C GLY A 274 -14.71 6.46 0.73
N SER A 275 -13.85 5.72 0.02
CA SER A 275 -12.54 6.20 -0.41
C SER A 275 -12.29 6.02 -1.90
N ALA A 276 -11.47 6.89 -2.47
CA ALA A 276 -10.90 6.79 -3.80
C ALA A 276 -9.49 6.22 -3.72
N SER A 277 -9.15 5.32 -4.64
CA SER A 277 -7.80 4.79 -4.74
C SER A 277 -6.91 5.75 -5.51
N VAL A 278 -5.77 6.10 -4.93
CA VAL A 278 -4.74 6.94 -5.53
C VAL A 278 -3.54 6.09 -5.85
N ARG A 279 -3.03 6.25 -7.06
CA ARG A 279 -1.88 5.50 -7.55
C ARG A 279 -0.69 6.43 -7.75
N VAL A 280 0.39 6.16 -7.05
CA VAL A 280 1.65 6.89 -7.10
C VAL A 280 2.70 6.04 -7.77
N LEU A 281 3.34 6.57 -8.81
CA LEU A 281 4.39 5.90 -9.57
C LEU A 281 5.76 6.18 -8.95
N PHE A 282 6.54 5.14 -8.72
CA PHE A 282 7.94 5.20 -8.31
C PHE A 282 8.81 4.41 -9.28
N LYS A 283 9.96 4.96 -9.66
CA LYS A 283 11.00 4.22 -10.38
C LYS A 283 11.69 3.25 -9.43
N ASN A 284 11.98 2.05 -9.89
CA ASN A 284 12.59 1.00 -9.06
C ASN A 284 13.80 0.37 -9.76
N GLU A 285 14.78 1.21 -10.08
CA GLU A 285 15.98 0.82 -10.85
C GLU A 285 16.80 -0.29 -10.14
N ASN A 286 16.82 -0.28 -8.81
CA ASN A 286 17.59 -1.25 -8.02
C ASN A 286 16.79 -2.51 -7.64
N GLY A 287 15.53 -2.65 -8.07
CA GLY A 287 14.68 -3.80 -7.74
C GLY A 287 14.40 -3.99 -6.23
N MET A 288 14.64 -2.95 -5.40
CA MET A 288 14.43 -3.01 -3.95
C MET A 288 12.95 -3.18 -3.60
N LEU A 289 12.07 -2.46 -4.31
CA LEU A 289 10.63 -2.53 -4.10
C LEU A 289 10.07 -3.77 -4.80
N ARG A 290 9.36 -4.59 -4.05
CA ARG A 290 8.72 -5.81 -4.57
C ARG A 290 7.20 -5.65 -4.57
N SER A 291 6.54 -6.30 -5.49
CA SER A 291 5.07 -6.37 -5.49
C SER A 291 4.58 -7.08 -4.22
N GLY A 292 3.59 -6.48 -3.54
CA GLY A 292 3.08 -6.94 -2.24
C GLY A 292 3.74 -6.28 -1.03
N SER A 293 4.82 -5.52 -1.19
CA SER A 293 5.43 -4.76 -0.10
C SER A 293 4.48 -3.66 0.41
N THR A 294 4.65 -3.27 1.67
CA THR A 294 3.91 -2.17 2.30
C THR A 294 4.85 -1.02 2.64
N GLY A 295 4.29 0.15 2.78
CA GLY A 295 4.99 1.36 3.17
C GLY A 295 4.02 2.51 3.41
N SER A 296 4.53 3.72 3.41
CA SER A 296 3.71 4.92 3.52
C SER A 296 4.17 5.96 2.50
N VAL A 297 3.22 6.51 1.76
CA VAL A 297 3.49 7.65 0.88
C VAL A 297 3.35 8.93 1.68
N VAL A 298 4.39 9.76 1.63
CA VAL A 298 4.49 11.00 2.38
C VAL A 298 4.33 12.18 1.44
N PHE A 299 3.28 12.95 1.67
CA PHE A 299 2.99 14.18 0.93
C PHE A 299 3.55 15.38 1.69
N PRO A 300 4.39 16.21 1.08
CA PRO A 300 4.79 17.47 1.67
C PRO A 300 3.63 18.47 1.63
N VAL A 301 3.33 19.08 2.75
CA VAL A 301 2.28 20.10 2.89
C VAL A 301 2.92 21.39 3.40
N SER A 302 3.12 22.37 2.53
CA SER A 302 3.60 23.69 2.95
C SER A 302 2.43 24.52 3.48
N LYS A 303 2.56 25.00 4.72
CA LYS A 303 1.62 25.95 5.34
C LYS A 303 2.35 27.25 5.64
N LYS A 304 1.86 28.34 5.07
CA LYS A 304 2.44 29.67 5.27
C LYS A 304 1.83 30.37 6.47
N SER A 305 2.67 31.12 7.17
CA SER A 305 2.22 32.05 8.23
C SER A 305 1.47 31.36 9.37
N VAL A 306 1.96 30.19 9.83
CA VAL A 306 1.38 29.41 10.94
C VAL A 306 2.19 29.59 12.22
N ILE A 307 1.56 29.33 13.36
CA ILE A 307 2.22 29.29 14.65
C ILE A 307 2.65 27.88 14.95
N LEU A 308 3.94 27.69 15.23
CA LEU A 308 4.52 26.42 15.66
C LEU A 308 4.88 26.48 17.14
N ILE A 309 4.45 25.47 17.89
CA ILE A 309 4.87 25.28 19.29
C ILE A 309 5.37 23.84 19.50
N PRO A 310 6.44 23.63 20.27
CA PRO A 310 6.89 22.28 20.63
C PRO A 310 5.78 21.50 21.35
N GLN A 311 5.66 20.21 21.06
CA GLN A 311 4.64 19.35 21.69
C GLN A 311 4.79 19.30 23.22
N ASN A 312 6.01 19.35 23.74
CA ASN A 312 6.31 19.41 25.17
C ASN A 312 5.92 20.74 25.85
N ALA A 313 5.55 21.76 25.08
CA ALA A 313 5.00 23.04 25.57
C ALA A 313 3.48 22.97 25.82
N THR A 314 2.86 21.82 25.62
CA THR A 314 1.41 21.63 25.74
C THR A 314 1.07 20.52 26.74
N THR A 315 -0.11 20.58 27.34
CA THR A 315 -0.73 19.48 28.06
C THR A 315 -2.10 19.19 27.45
N GLU A 316 -2.52 17.93 27.53
CA GLU A 316 -3.83 17.51 27.08
C GLU A 316 -4.70 17.12 28.29
N ILE A 317 -5.83 17.75 28.42
CA ILE A 317 -6.79 17.51 29.49
C ILE A 317 -8.17 17.33 28.83
N GLN A 318 -8.78 16.16 28.98
CA GLN A 318 -10.09 15.84 28.40
C GLN A 318 -10.20 16.17 26.90
N ASP A 319 -9.25 15.69 26.11
CA ASP A 319 -9.15 15.88 24.65
C ASP A 319 -8.95 17.35 24.20
N VAL A 320 -8.73 18.28 25.13
CA VAL A 320 -8.39 19.67 24.83
C VAL A 320 -6.92 19.92 25.12
N LYS A 321 -6.20 20.48 24.14
CA LYS A 321 -4.80 20.87 24.32
C LYS A 321 -4.71 22.27 24.89
N TYR A 322 -3.83 22.46 25.89
CA TYR A 322 -3.59 23.72 26.55
C TYR A 322 -2.13 24.14 26.36
N ALA A 323 -1.93 25.39 25.99
CA ALA A 323 -0.63 26.07 26.03
C ALA A 323 -0.59 27.02 27.24
N TYR A 324 0.59 27.22 27.81
CA TYR A 324 0.80 28.04 28.99
C TYR A 324 1.48 29.35 28.61
N VAL A 325 0.69 30.40 28.56
CA VAL A 325 1.13 31.75 28.17
C VAL A 325 1.56 32.54 29.42
N VAL A 326 2.66 33.23 29.32
CA VAL A 326 3.20 34.07 30.38
C VAL A 326 2.78 35.52 30.12
N ASN A 327 2.04 36.14 31.04
CA ASN A 327 1.60 37.49 30.93
C ASN A 327 2.70 38.49 31.41
N ASP A 328 2.46 39.79 31.28
CA ASP A 328 3.40 40.84 31.64
C ASP A 328 3.76 40.91 33.16
N SER A 329 2.94 40.25 33.98
CA SER A 329 3.20 40.07 35.42
C SER A 329 3.97 38.82 35.75
N ASN A 330 4.54 38.11 34.74
CA ASN A 330 5.23 36.85 34.85
C ASN A 330 4.36 35.70 35.43
N LYS A 331 3.05 35.85 35.34
CA LYS A 331 2.09 34.86 35.79
C LYS A 331 1.68 34.00 34.58
N VAL A 332 1.64 32.68 34.78
CA VAL A 332 1.22 31.72 33.78
C VAL A 332 -0.29 31.66 33.69
N VAL A 333 -0.82 31.66 32.47
CA VAL A 333 -2.23 31.50 32.16
C VAL A 333 -2.39 30.35 31.19
N SER A 334 -3.21 29.37 31.51
CA SER A 334 -3.52 28.28 30.60
C SER A 334 -4.53 28.70 29.54
N LYS A 335 -4.19 28.56 28.26
CA LYS A 335 -5.08 28.84 27.13
C LYS A 335 -5.40 27.55 26.36
N PRO A 336 -6.68 27.26 26.12
CA PRO A 336 -7.04 26.17 25.21
C PRO A 336 -6.60 26.54 23.79
N ILE A 337 -6.03 25.57 23.07
CA ILE A 337 -5.55 25.74 21.72
C ILE A 337 -6.15 24.68 20.79
N GLN A 338 -6.37 25.05 19.55
CA GLN A 338 -6.67 24.11 18.47
C GLN A 338 -5.41 23.89 17.64
N VAL A 339 -5.13 22.62 17.34
CA VAL A 339 -3.95 22.25 16.56
C VAL A 339 -4.37 21.39 15.36
N LEU A 340 -3.61 21.48 14.28
CA LEU A 340 -3.79 20.57 13.15
C LEU A 340 -3.39 19.13 13.56
N SER A 341 -4.11 18.17 13.02
CA SER A 341 -3.79 16.72 13.20
C SER A 341 -2.42 16.37 12.59
N ASN A 342 -2.02 17.10 11.53
CA ASN A 342 -0.74 16.92 10.88
C ASN A 342 0.31 17.75 11.58
N ASN A 343 1.40 17.12 11.97
CA ASN A 343 2.54 17.76 12.64
C ASN A 343 3.85 17.15 12.12
N ASP A 344 4.98 17.76 12.47
CA ASP A 344 6.32 17.28 12.11
C ASP A 344 6.90 16.24 13.12
N GLY A 345 6.06 15.73 14.01
CA GLY A 345 6.47 14.80 15.09
C GLY A 345 7.13 15.50 16.28
N LYS A 346 7.45 16.78 16.18
CA LYS A 346 8.10 17.60 17.24
C LYS A 346 7.26 18.79 17.66
N ASN A 347 6.61 19.46 16.69
CA ASN A 347 5.84 20.67 16.90
C ASN A 347 4.38 20.46 16.52
N TYR A 348 3.49 21.17 17.20
CA TYR A 348 2.10 21.35 16.78
C TYR A 348 1.96 22.65 15.98
N VAL A 349 1.13 22.59 14.93
CA VAL A 349 0.66 23.77 14.22
C VAL A 349 -0.61 24.26 14.89
N VAL A 350 -0.55 25.43 15.50
CA VAL A 350 -1.69 26.03 16.19
C VAL A 350 -2.53 26.82 15.19
N THR A 351 -3.82 26.53 15.14
CA THR A 351 -4.79 27.22 14.30
C THR A 351 -5.53 28.32 15.07
N GLU A 352 -5.81 28.07 16.35
CA GLU A 352 -6.55 28.98 17.21
C GLU A 352 -6.04 28.95 18.66
N GLY A 353 -6.19 30.05 19.40
CA GLY A 353 -5.90 30.10 20.83
C GLY A 353 -4.60 30.81 21.22
N LEU A 354 -3.70 31.09 20.25
CA LEU A 354 -2.47 31.85 20.49
C LEU A 354 -2.34 33.02 19.49
N GLU A 355 -1.74 34.11 19.95
CA GLU A 355 -1.44 35.28 19.14
C GLU A 355 0.06 35.49 18.98
N PRO A 356 0.52 36.04 17.82
CA PRO A 356 1.91 36.42 17.64
C PRO A 356 2.38 37.42 18.68
N GLY A 357 3.56 37.23 19.25
CA GLY A 357 4.12 38.04 20.31
C GLY A 357 3.92 37.52 21.73
N GLU A 358 3.01 36.59 21.93
CA GLU A 358 2.84 35.93 23.23
C GLU A 358 4.05 35.06 23.59
N LYS A 359 4.34 34.95 24.90
CA LYS A 359 5.39 34.09 25.42
C LYS A 359 4.78 32.80 25.97
N VAL A 360 5.19 31.67 25.43
CA VAL A 360 4.72 30.34 25.86
C VAL A 360 5.84 29.62 26.60
N ALA A 361 5.49 29.02 27.75
CA ALA A 361 6.43 28.20 28.51
C ALA A 361 6.68 26.87 27.73
N VAL A 362 7.95 26.52 27.53
CA VAL A 362 8.36 25.31 26.77
C VAL A 362 8.99 24.24 27.64
N GLU A 363 9.08 24.45 28.94
CA GLU A 363 9.71 23.54 29.88
C GLU A 363 8.87 23.44 31.18
N GLY A 364 8.83 22.26 31.77
CA GLY A 364 8.17 22.02 33.07
C GLY A 364 6.64 22.10 33.02
N VAL A 365 6.06 22.10 31.83
CA VAL A 365 4.62 22.20 31.57
C VAL A 365 3.88 21.01 32.17
N GLY A 366 2.80 21.31 32.92
CA GLY A 366 2.01 20.28 33.62
C GLY A 366 2.60 19.79 34.95
N ILE A 367 3.88 20.05 35.23
CA ILE A 367 4.54 19.64 36.47
C ILE A 367 4.76 20.87 37.36
N ILE A 368 5.63 21.78 36.95
CA ILE A 368 6.00 23.01 37.67
C ILE A 368 5.14 24.17 37.16
N VAL A 369 4.96 24.26 35.83
CA VAL A 369 4.19 25.29 35.16
C VAL A 369 2.72 24.89 35.14
N ARG A 370 1.91 25.61 35.91
CA ARG A 370 0.45 25.44 36.03
C ARG A 370 -0.23 26.79 35.99
N ASP A 371 -1.51 26.82 35.76
CA ASP A 371 -2.31 28.01 35.77
C ASP A 371 -2.14 28.83 37.08
N GLY A 372 -1.90 30.10 36.99
CA GLY A 372 -1.77 30.98 38.14
C GLY A 372 -0.38 31.02 38.77
N VAL A 373 0.57 30.22 38.40
CA VAL A 373 1.94 30.19 38.95
C VAL A 373 2.75 31.38 38.40
N VAL A 374 3.53 32.03 39.30
CA VAL A 374 4.50 33.07 38.89
C VAL A 374 5.84 32.41 38.60
N ILE A 375 6.41 32.71 37.44
CA ILE A 375 7.70 32.17 36.98
C ILE A 375 8.67 33.29 36.65
N ASN A 376 9.95 32.99 36.58
CA ASN A 376 10.96 33.85 36.00
C ASN A 376 11.21 33.43 34.55
N PRO A 377 10.66 34.12 33.55
CA PRO A 377 10.79 33.71 32.15
C PRO A 377 12.20 33.94 31.65
N VAL A 378 12.84 32.91 31.14
CA VAL A 378 14.16 32.99 30.49
C VAL A 378 13.94 32.53 29.04
N ASP A 379 14.48 33.26 28.07
CA ASP A 379 14.38 32.86 26.68
C ASP A 379 14.98 31.48 26.45
N ALA A 380 14.26 30.63 25.73
CA ALA A 380 14.64 29.23 25.51
C ALA A 380 16.00 29.09 24.82
N ALA A 381 16.35 30.02 23.89
CA ALA A 381 17.64 30.02 23.22
C ALA A 381 18.77 30.38 24.20
N THR A 382 18.54 31.34 25.10
CA THR A 382 19.52 31.73 26.12
C THR A 382 19.74 30.63 27.14
N LYS A 383 18.68 29.92 27.56
CA LYS A 383 18.79 28.82 28.52
C LYS A 383 19.49 27.61 27.92
N ALA A 384 19.25 27.30 26.65
CA ALA A 384 19.95 26.23 25.95
C ALA A 384 21.46 26.50 25.81
N ALA A 385 21.85 27.75 25.52
CA ALA A 385 23.25 28.15 25.46
C ALA A 385 23.99 28.01 26.83
N GLN A 386 23.29 28.34 27.92
CA GLN A 386 23.84 28.20 29.28
C GLN A 386 23.98 26.72 29.72
N ALA A 387 23.12 25.83 29.22
CA ALA A 387 23.20 24.40 29.53
C ALA A 387 24.34 23.69 28.82
N GLN A 388 24.82 24.22 27.68
CA GLN A 388 25.95 23.68 26.92
C GLN A 388 27.33 24.14 27.47
N GLN A 389 27.36 25.10 28.38
CA GLN A 389 28.58 25.63 29.00
C GLN A 389 28.88 25.02 30.38
N LYS A 390 28.08 24.10 30.86
CA LYS A 390 28.26 23.34 32.09
C LYS A 390 28.54 21.86 31.80
#